data_1013e8d3e231ec7c977ce511f1fd5f3a
#
_entry.id   1013e8d3e231ec7c977ce511f1fd5f3a
#
_cell.length_a   1.000
_cell.length_b   1.000
_cell.length_c   1.000
_cell.angle_alpha   90.00
_cell.angle_beta   90.00
_cell.angle_gamma   90.00
#
_symmetry.space_group_name_H-M   'P 1'
#
loop_
_entity.id
_entity.type
_entity.pdbx_description
1 polymer ?
#
loop_
_entity_poly.entity_id
_entity_poly.type
_entity_poly.pdbx_seq_one_letter_code
_entity_poly.pdbx_strand_id
1 'polypeptide(L)'
;KAMRIVFMGSSQASAMCLRAILRLPGLQVVGVVTQPDRPAGRGRDLTPCPCRKYARARGIVECITPENVNAPEAVAWLRAKKPDVIAVVAFGQFLKDDILDMPRHGCINCHFSLLPKYRGASPVTAALLAGDELTGVSVIRMGRGMDDGPVLRTAVEPIYSDDTGDTLMERLAIAGGVTLAKTLKLIEADALPPPVEQEDAGAAF
;
A
#
# COMPACT_ATOMS: atom_id res chain seq x y z
N LYS A 1 19.13 -11.41 9.18
CA LYS A 1 17.81 -12.08 9.30
C LYS A 1 16.85 -11.36 8.37
N ALA A 2 16.17 -12.12 7.50
CA ALA A 2 15.21 -11.51 6.57
C ALA A 2 14.10 -10.73 7.31
N MET A 3 13.72 -9.56 6.77
CA MET A 3 12.65 -8.74 7.34
C MET A 3 11.29 -9.37 6.98
N ARG A 4 10.49 -9.63 8.00
CA ARG A 4 9.16 -10.28 7.86
C ARG A 4 8.11 -9.23 7.54
N ILE A 5 7.44 -9.41 6.43
CA ILE A 5 6.43 -8.48 5.90
C ILE A 5 5.08 -9.17 5.81
N VAL A 6 4.05 -8.56 6.37
CA VAL A 6 2.67 -8.82 5.97
C VAL A 6 2.28 -7.73 4.97
N PHE A 7 1.73 -8.14 3.83
CA PHE A 7 1.25 -7.23 2.79
C PHE A 7 -0.27 -7.17 2.80
N MET A 8 -0.81 -5.95 2.81
CA MET A 8 -2.26 -5.70 2.74
C MET A 8 -2.57 -4.90 1.50
N GLY A 9 -3.42 -5.43 0.63
CA GLY A 9 -3.83 -4.72 -0.58
C GLY A 9 -4.84 -5.51 -1.40
N SER A 10 -5.57 -4.84 -2.28
CA SER A 10 -6.67 -5.46 -3.03
C SER A 10 -6.66 -5.16 -4.51
N SER A 11 -6.13 -4.00 -4.93
CA SER A 11 -6.17 -3.53 -6.32
C SER A 11 -5.10 -4.16 -7.20
N GLN A 12 -5.18 -3.87 -8.51
CA GLN A 12 -4.10 -4.19 -9.45
C GLN A 12 -2.79 -3.48 -9.08
N ALA A 13 -2.88 -2.22 -8.65
CA ALA A 13 -1.71 -1.48 -8.16
C ALA A 13 -1.08 -2.17 -6.94
N SER A 14 -1.88 -2.72 -6.03
CA SER A 14 -1.41 -3.53 -4.91
C SER A 14 -0.64 -4.76 -5.38
N ALA A 15 -1.15 -5.47 -6.39
CA ALA A 15 -0.47 -6.63 -6.97
C ALA A 15 0.89 -6.25 -7.56
N MET A 16 1.00 -5.11 -8.22
CA MET A 16 2.25 -4.60 -8.78
C MET A 16 3.27 -4.24 -7.69
N CYS A 17 2.81 -3.64 -6.59
CA CYS A 17 3.65 -3.34 -5.44
C CYS A 17 4.14 -4.62 -4.74
N LEU A 18 3.27 -5.60 -4.55
CA LEU A 18 3.63 -6.92 -4.02
C LEU A 18 4.70 -7.59 -4.89
N ARG A 19 4.54 -7.54 -6.20
CA ARG A 19 5.53 -8.05 -7.17
C ARG A 19 6.90 -7.40 -6.98
N ALA A 20 6.96 -6.09 -6.78
CA ALA A 20 8.21 -5.38 -6.56
C ALA A 20 8.92 -5.83 -5.28
N ILE A 21 8.17 -6.01 -4.19
CA ILE A 21 8.69 -6.50 -2.90
C ILE A 21 9.26 -7.92 -3.05
N LEU A 22 8.51 -8.82 -3.70
CA LEU A 22 8.91 -10.23 -3.85
C LEU A 22 10.20 -10.44 -4.67
N ARG A 23 10.63 -9.43 -5.43
CA ARG A 23 11.86 -9.47 -6.23
C ARG A 23 13.12 -9.12 -5.45
N LEU A 24 12.98 -8.54 -4.27
CA LEU A 24 14.13 -8.07 -3.51
C LEU A 24 14.56 -9.10 -2.46
N PRO A 25 15.84 -9.49 -2.43
CA PRO A 25 16.35 -10.38 -1.41
C PRO A 25 16.31 -9.71 -0.04
N GLY A 26 16.16 -10.50 1.01
CA GLY A 26 16.11 -10.00 2.39
C GLY A 26 14.71 -9.55 2.85
N LEU A 27 13.76 -9.40 1.93
CA LEU A 27 12.36 -9.13 2.23
C LEU A 27 11.55 -10.43 2.13
N GLN A 28 10.94 -10.83 3.22
CA GLN A 28 10.14 -12.06 3.31
C GLN A 28 8.67 -11.73 3.53
N VAL A 29 7.83 -11.92 2.51
CA VAL A 29 6.38 -11.82 2.66
C VAL A 29 5.86 -13.07 3.35
N VAL A 30 5.43 -12.92 4.60
CA VAL A 30 4.98 -14.02 5.46
C VAL A 30 3.47 -14.17 5.48
N GLY A 31 2.75 -13.24 4.87
CA GLY A 31 1.30 -13.29 4.75
C GLY A 31 0.78 -12.15 3.89
N VAL A 32 -0.39 -12.38 3.30
CA VAL A 32 -1.11 -11.39 2.48
C VAL A 32 -2.53 -11.26 3.01
N VAL A 33 -3.01 -10.03 3.12
CA VAL A 33 -4.38 -9.71 3.51
C VAL A 33 -5.04 -8.94 2.37
N THR A 34 -6.18 -9.40 1.91
CA THR A 34 -6.95 -8.74 0.86
C THR A 34 -8.39 -8.56 1.28
N GLN A 35 -9.14 -7.76 0.51
CA GLN A 35 -10.59 -7.73 0.63
C GLN A 35 -11.19 -9.10 0.28
N PRO A 36 -12.34 -9.46 0.85
CA PRO A 36 -13.08 -10.66 0.47
C PRO A 36 -13.43 -10.66 -1.02
N ASP A 37 -13.65 -11.85 -1.56
CA ASP A 37 -14.15 -12.01 -2.93
C ASP A 37 -15.51 -11.31 -3.05
N ARG A 38 -15.70 -10.58 -4.14
CA ARG A 38 -16.92 -9.83 -4.42
C ARG A 38 -17.55 -10.29 -5.74
N PRO A 39 -18.88 -10.20 -5.88
CA PRO A 39 -19.52 -10.45 -7.15
C PRO A 39 -18.99 -9.51 -8.22
N ALA A 40 -18.53 -10.05 -9.34
CA ALA A 40 -17.98 -9.28 -10.45
C ALA A 40 -18.43 -9.84 -11.80
N GLY A 41 -18.41 -8.97 -12.83
CA GLY A 41 -18.81 -9.33 -14.18
C GLY A 41 -20.32 -9.52 -14.37
N ARG A 42 -20.73 -9.95 -15.57
CA ARG A 42 -22.14 -10.11 -15.94
C ARG A 42 -22.85 -11.21 -15.17
N GLY A 43 -22.15 -12.28 -14.78
CA GLY A 43 -22.69 -13.42 -14.03
C GLY A 43 -22.73 -13.20 -12.53
N ARG A 44 -22.12 -12.11 -11.99
CA ARG A 44 -22.00 -11.84 -10.56
C ARG A 44 -21.35 -12.97 -9.76
N ASP A 45 -20.46 -13.74 -10.39
CA ASP A 45 -19.70 -14.78 -9.69
C ASP A 45 -18.72 -14.16 -8.69
N LEU A 46 -18.54 -14.82 -7.55
CA LEU A 46 -17.57 -14.41 -6.55
C LEU A 46 -16.17 -14.46 -7.16
N THR A 47 -15.55 -13.29 -7.29
CA THR A 47 -14.26 -13.13 -7.95
C THR A 47 -13.23 -12.60 -6.96
N PRO A 48 -12.06 -13.27 -6.85
CA PRO A 48 -10.96 -12.75 -6.06
C PRO A 48 -10.45 -11.43 -6.64
N CYS A 49 -10.05 -10.53 -5.76
CA CYS A 49 -9.44 -9.26 -6.16
C CYS A 49 -8.09 -9.49 -6.88
N PRO A 50 -7.59 -8.51 -7.67
CA PRO A 50 -6.34 -8.65 -8.41
C PRO A 50 -5.14 -9.06 -7.55
N CYS A 51 -5.00 -8.48 -6.35
CA CYS A 51 -3.92 -8.80 -5.44
C CYS A 51 -3.98 -10.26 -4.95
N ARG A 52 -5.18 -10.77 -4.63
CA ARG A 52 -5.36 -12.16 -4.24
C ARG A 52 -5.05 -13.14 -5.37
N LYS A 53 -5.50 -12.81 -6.59
CA LYS A 53 -5.17 -13.61 -7.79
C LYS A 53 -3.66 -13.70 -7.98
N TYR A 54 -2.97 -12.57 -7.85
CA TYR A 54 -1.52 -12.52 -7.98
C TYR A 54 -0.82 -13.33 -6.89
N ALA A 55 -1.21 -13.15 -5.63
CA ALA A 55 -0.63 -13.88 -4.51
C ALA A 55 -0.75 -15.40 -4.69
N ARG A 56 -1.93 -15.88 -5.09
CA ARG A 56 -2.16 -17.31 -5.41
C ARG A 56 -1.27 -17.80 -6.55
N ALA A 57 -1.17 -17.03 -7.64
CA ALA A 57 -0.32 -17.38 -8.79
C ALA A 57 1.17 -17.44 -8.42
N ARG A 58 1.58 -16.75 -7.36
CA ARG A 58 2.95 -16.81 -6.81
C ARG A 58 3.15 -17.87 -5.74
N GLY A 59 2.14 -18.68 -5.48
CA GLY A 59 2.22 -19.76 -4.47
C GLY A 59 2.18 -19.26 -3.03
N ILE A 60 1.71 -18.02 -2.79
CA ILE A 60 1.54 -17.50 -1.42
C ILE A 60 0.27 -18.13 -0.84
N VAL A 61 0.44 -19.14 0.01
CA VAL A 61 -0.66 -19.87 0.65
C VAL A 61 -1.22 -19.14 1.88
N GLU A 62 -0.40 -18.36 2.56
CA GLU A 62 -0.76 -17.59 3.75
C GLU A 62 -1.49 -16.30 3.35
N CYS A 63 -2.77 -16.42 2.99
CA CYS A 63 -3.60 -15.31 2.56
C CYS A 63 -4.97 -15.37 3.25
N ILE A 64 -5.35 -14.28 3.93
CA ILE A 64 -6.68 -14.12 4.54
C ILE A 64 -7.46 -12.97 3.90
N THR A 65 -8.77 -13.06 4.00
CA THR A 65 -9.71 -12.11 3.38
C THR A 65 -10.79 -11.68 4.38
N PRO A 66 -10.40 -11.02 5.49
CA PRO A 66 -11.35 -10.67 6.54
C PRO A 66 -12.34 -9.60 6.06
N GLU A 67 -13.62 -9.74 6.45
CA GLU A 67 -14.60 -8.66 6.29
C GLU A 67 -14.23 -7.45 7.17
N ASN A 68 -13.65 -7.70 8.33
CA ASN A 68 -13.10 -6.68 9.23
C ASN A 68 -11.71 -7.12 9.70
N VAL A 69 -10.68 -6.44 9.22
CA VAL A 69 -9.28 -6.73 9.58
C VAL A 69 -8.99 -6.49 11.07
N ASN A 70 -9.79 -5.64 11.72
CA ASN A 70 -9.65 -5.36 13.14
C ASN A 70 -10.39 -6.37 14.05
N ALA A 71 -11.05 -7.38 13.48
CA ALA A 71 -11.67 -8.43 14.26
C ALA A 71 -10.61 -9.27 15.00
N PRO A 72 -10.93 -9.79 16.20
CA PRO A 72 -9.95 -10.49 17.03
C PRO A 72 -9.21 -11.63 16.33
N GLU A 73 -9.91 -12.41 15.51
CA GLU A 73 -9.31 -13.52 14.74
C GLU A 73 -8.31 -13.06 13.69
N ALA A 74 -8.59 -11.95 12.99
CA ALA A 74 -7.67 -11.36 12.02
C ALA A 74 -6.44 -10.76 12.72
N VAL A 75 -6.63 -10.06 13.82
CA VAL A 75 -5.54 -9.51 14.64
C VAL A 75 -4.66 -10.63 15.20
N ALA A 76 -5.25 -11.73 15.67
CA ALA A 76 -4.52 -12.90 16.15
C ALA A 76 -3.69 -13.54 15.05
N TRP A 77 -4.24 -13.68 13.84
CA TRP A 77 -3.52 -14.20 12.68
C TRP A 77 -2.32 -13.31 12.32
N LEU A 78 -2.51 -11.99 12.27
CA LEU A 78 -1.44 -11.02 12.03
C LEU A 78 -0.33 -11.15 13.08
N ARG A 79 -0.69 -11.23 14.35
CA ARG A 79 0.26 -11.38 15.47
C ARG A 79 1.06 -12.68 15.35
N ALA A 80 0.42 -13.78 14.95
CA ALA A 80 1.08 -15.06 14.75
C ALA A 80 2.11 -15.03 13.61
N LYS A 81 1.95 -14.15 12.62
CA LYS A 81 2.93 -13.93 11.54
C LYS A 81 4.19 -13.22 12.02
N LYS A 82 4.15 -12.57 13.18
CA LYS A 82 5.27 -11.81 13.76
C LYS A 82 5.91 -10.87 12.72
N PRO A 83 5.13 -9.94 12.14
CA PRO A 83 5.65 -9.03 11.12
C PRO A 83 6.64 -8.04 11.75
N ASP A 84 7.74 -7.77 11.05
CA ASP A 84 8.61 -6.65 11.36
C ASP A 84 8.01 -5.33 10.84
N VAL A 85 7.25 -5.42 9.75
CA VAL A 85 6.54 -4.31 9.12
C VAL A 85 5.27 -4.83 8.43
N ILE A 86 4.24 -4.00 8.37
CA ILE A 86 3.06 -4.24 7.54
C ILE A 86 3.09 -3.24 6.39
N ALA A 87 3.11 -3.72 5.15
CA ALA A 87 3.05 -2.88 3.95
C ALA A 87 1.61 -2.83 3.44
N VAL A 88 1.09 -1.63 3.25
CA VAL A 88 -0.32 -1.41 2.89
C VAL A 88 -0.41 -0.63 1.58
N VAL A 89 -1.15 -1.16 0.61
CA VAL A 89 -1.39 -0.50 -0.68
C VAL A 89 -2.83 -0.73 -1.12
N ALA A 90 -3.63 0.31 -1.16
CA ALA A 90 -5.03 0.24 -1.63
C ALA A 90 -5.77 -0.99 -1.05
N PHE A 91 -5.79 -1.08 0.27
CA PHE A 91 -6.40 -2.22 0.98
C PHE A 91 -7.90 -2.05 1.17
N GLY A 92 -8.36 -0.83 1.46
CA GLY A 92 -9.78 -0.50 1.56
C GLY A 92 -10.40 -0.74 2.93
N GLN A 93 -9.60 -0.97 3.97
CA GLN A 93 -10.07 -1.03 5.36
C GLN A 93 -9.17 -0.17 6.25
N PHE A 94 -9.77 0.41 7.27
CA PHE A 94 -9.09 1.22 8.27
C PHE A 94 -8.36 0.32 9.28
N LEU A 95 -7.14 0.66 9.65
CA LEU A 95 -6.36 -0.07 10.64
C LEU A 95 -6.44 0.64 11.99
N LYS A 96 -6.82 -0.11 13.04
CA LYS A 96 -6.84 0.38 14.42
C LYS A 96 -5.50 0.16 15.12
N ASP A 97 -5.38 0.71 16.32
CA ASP A 97 -4.16 0.74 17.12
C ASP A 97 -3.51 -0.64 17.31
N ASP A 98 -4.31 -1.68 17.56
CA ASP A 98 -3.80 -3.05 17.72
C ASP A 98 -2.99 -3.55 16.52
N ILE A 99 -3.30 -3.06 15.31
CA ILE A 99 -2.56 -3.39 14.10
C ILE A 99 -1.46 -2.37 13.85
N LEU A 100 -1.76 -1.06 13.99
CA LEU A 100 -0.78 0.01 13.74
C LEU A 100 0.45 -0.12 14.61
N ASP A 101 0.26 -0.48 15.88
CA ASP A 101 1.33 -0.58 16.88
C ASP A 101 1.97 -1.99 16.97
N MET A 102 1.47 -2.95 16.18
CA MET A 102 1.92 -4.35 16.25
C MET A 102 3.36 -4.57 15.74
N PRO A 103 3.72 -4.11 14.52
CA PRO A 103 5.07 -4.35 14.01
C PRO A 103 6.06 -3.31 14.54
N ARG A 104 7.29 -3.74 14.79
CA ARG A 104 8.34 -2.83 15.30
C ARG A 104 8.65 -1.64 14.39
N HIS A 105 8.46 -1.80 13.08
CA HIS A 105 8.64 -0.73 12.10
C HIS A 105 7.33 -0.07 11.67
N GLY A 106 6.22 -0.41 12.32
CA GLY A 106 4.90 0.13 12.03
C GLY A 106 4.28 -0.38 10.74
N CYS A 107 3.24 0.32 10.32
CA CYS A 107 2.55 0.09 9.05
C CYS A 107 3.00 1.15 8.05
N ILE A 108 3.41 0.72 6.87
CA ILE A 108 3.95 1.58 5.80
C ILE A 108 2.97 1.53 4.63
N ASN A 109 2.48 2.70 4.23
CA ASN A 109 1.53 2.81 3.13
C ASN A 109 2.17 3.47 1.91
N CYS A 110 1.85 2.97 0.72
CA CYS A 110 2.14 3.63 -0.54
C CYS A 110 0.88 4.34 -1.03
N HIS A 111 0.90 5.67 -0.97
CA HIS A 111 -0.18 6.54 -1.41
C HIS A 111 0.13 7.15 -2.77
N PHE A 112 -0.88 7.21 -3.66
CA PHE A 112 -0.69 7.62 -5.06
C PHE A 112 -0.91 9.12 -5.27
N SER A 113 -0.23 9.93 -4.46
CA SER A 113 -0.09 11.38 -4.64
C SER A 113 1.22 11.88 -4.01
N LEU A 114 1.56 13.12 -4.30
CA LEU A 114 2.60 13.86 -3.59
C LEU A 114 1.98 14.50 -2.33
N LEU A 115 1.92 13.75 -1.24
CA LEU A 115 1.36 14.23 0.02
C LEU A 115 2.11 15.49 0.50
N PRO A 116 1.38 16.46 1.10
CA PRO A 116 0.03 16.40 1.67
C PRO A 116 -1.11 16.63 0.68
N LYS A 117 -0.84 16.79 -0.62
CA LYS A 117 -1.91 16.90 -1.63
C LYS A 117 -2.67 15.57 -1.77
N TYR A 118 -3.98 15.66 -1.87
CA TYR A 118 -4.88 14.54 -2.19
C TYR A 118 -4.77 13.38 -1.20
N ARG A 119 -4.88 13.66 0.08
CA ARG A 119 -5.18 12.66 1.09
C ARG A 119 -6.52 11.99 0.78
N GLY A 120 -6.69 10.73 1.12
CA GLY A 120 -7.94 10.01 0.95
C GLY A 120 -7.99 9.08 -0.26
N ALA A 121 -9.19 8.73 -0.71
CA ALA A 121 -9.43 7.54 -1.53
C ALA A 121 -9.14 7.68 -3.03
N SER A 122 -9.09 8.88 -3.60
CA SER A 122 -9.08 9.08 -5.06
C SER A 122 -8.01 10.07 -5.55
N PRO A 123 -6.75 9.93 -5.12
CA PRO A 123 -5.71 10.91 -5.38
C PRO A 123 -5.38 11.08 -6.88
N VAL A 124 -5.45 10.00 -7.67
CA VAL A 124 -5.15 10.03 -9.11
C VAL A 124 -6.21 10.83 -9.86
N THR A 125 -7.49 10.56 -9.58
CA THR A 125 -8.60 11.30 -10.16
C THR A 125 -8.55 12.77 -9.76
N ALA A 126 -8.24 13.07 -8.51
CA ALA A 126 -8.13 14.43 -8.01
C ALA A 126 -7.06 15.24 -8.75
N ALA A 127 -5.86 14.66 -8.95
CA ALA A 127 -4.77 15.30 -9.69
C ALA A 127 -5.14 15.59 -11.15
N LEU A 128 -5.80 14.63 -11.82
CA LEU A 128 -6.28 14.81 -13.21
C LEU A 128 -7.32 15.91 -13.31
N LEU A 129 -8.30 15.93 -12.42
CA LEU A 129 -9.37 16.95 -12.41
C LEU A 129 -8.83 18.35 -12.08
N ALA A 130 -7.78 18.43 -11.24
CA ALA A 130 -7.11 19.68 -10.92
C ALA A 130 -6.27 20.23 -12.08
N GLY A 131 -5.97 19.41 -13.09
CA GLY A 131 -5.09 19.78 -14.19
C GLY A 131 -3.62 19.87 -13.75
N ASP A 132 -3.22 19.12 -12.73
CA ASP A 132 -1.83 19.10 -12.27
C ASP A 132 -0.90 18.57 -13.39
N GLU A 133 0.25 19.16 -13.53
CA GLU A 133 1.29 18.71 -14.48
C GLU A 133 2.18 17.61 -13.88
N LEU A 134 2.26 17.55 -12.56
CA LEU A 134 3.05 16.58 -11.81
C LEU A 134 2.19 15.95 -10.72
N THR A 135 2.41 14.67 -10.52
CA THR A 135 1.94 13.92 -9.36
C THR A 135 3.05 12.97 -8.90
N GLY A 136 2.72 11.93 -8.18
CA GLY A 136 3.72 10.96 -7.76
C GLY A 136 3.16 9.98 -6.74
N VAL A 137 4.08 9.36 -6.03
CA VAL A 137 3.77 8.45 -4.93
C VAL A 137 4.47 8.92 -3.67
N SER A 138 3.81 8.72 -2.54
CA SER A 138 4.36 8.98 -1.21
C SER A 138 4.28 7.71 -0.38
N VAL A 139 5.41 7.24 0.11
CA VAL A 139 5.48 6.16 1.08
C VAL A 139 5.53 6.79 2.46
N ILE A 140 4.52 6.50 3.29
CA ILE A 140 4.36 7.08 4.61
C ILE A 140 4.35 6.00 5.69
N ARG A 141 4.72 6.38 6.92
CA ARG A 141 4.38 5.60 8.09
C ARG A 141 2.96 5.96 8.50
N MET A 142 2.09 4.96 8.56
CA MET A 142 0.69 5.19 8.91
C MET A 142 0.55 5.62 10.36
N GLY A 143 -0.28 6.64 10.57
CA GLY A 143 -0.76 7.09 11.87
C GLY A 143 -2.25 6.81 12.02
N ARG A 144 -2.86 7.47 13.00
CA ARG A 144 -4.30 7.31 13.29
C ARG A 144 -5.20 8.16 12.40
N GLY A 145 -4.64 9.18 11.75
CA GLY A 145 -5.35 10.01 10.78
C GLY A 145 -5.31 9.45 9.36
N MET A 146 -6.05 10.07 8.46
CA MET A 146 -6.11 9.66 7.06
C MET A 146 -4.93 10.24 6.28
N ASP A 147 -3.99 9.38 5.88
CA ASP A 147 -2.83 9.70 5.03
C ASP A 147 -2.00 10.90 5.52
N ASP A 148 -2.00 11.16 6.83
CA ASP A 148 -1.34 12.30 7.48
C ASP A 148 0.02 11.97 8.12
N GLY A 149 0.42 10.71 8.07
CA GLY A 149 1.67 10.25 8.67
C GLY A 149 2.93 10.80 8.01
N PRO A 150 4.08 10.70 8.69
CA PRO A 150 5.34 11.21 8.16
C PRO A 150 5.74 10.51 6.87
N VAL A 151 6.25 11.30 5.92
CA VAL A 151 6.69 10.83 4.61
C VAL A 151 8.09 10.26 4.72
N LEU A 152 8.25 9.02 4.31
CA LEU A 152 9.52 8.29 4.31
C LEU A 152 10.26 8.45 2.98
N ARG A 153 9.52 8.43 1.87
CA ARG A 153 10.06 8.56 0.53
C ARG A 153 8.99 8.97 -0.46
N THR A 154 9.40 9.70 -1.50
CA THR A 154 8.54 10.08 -2.62
C THR A 154 9.18 9.73 -3.95
N ALA A 155 8.34 9.61 -4.99
CA ALA A 155 8.76 9.63 -6.38
C ALA A 155 7.80 10.50 -7.18
N VAL A 156 8.33 11.35 -8.03
CA VAL A 156 7.56 12.28 -8.86
C VAL A 156 7.31 11.65 -10.23
N GLU A 157 6.10 11.81 -10.74
CA GLU A 157 5.67 11.39 -12.07
C GLU A 157 4.99 12.53 -12.81
N PRO A 158 5.32 12.75 -14.10
CA PRO A 158 4.59 13.71 -14.92
C PRO A 158 3.19 13.19 -15.25
N ILE A 159 2.25 14.12 -15.42
CA ILE A 159 0.93 13.86 -15.99
C ILE A 159 0.96 14.37 -17.43
N TYR A 160 0.72 13.48 -18.39
CA TYR A 160 0.68 13.82 -19.80
C TYR A 160 -0.72 14.26 -20.22
N SER A 161 -0.81 15.07 -21.29
CA SER A 161 -2.08 15.62 -21.77
C SER A 161 -3.08 14.57 -22.24
N ASP A 162 -2.61 13.38 -22.61
CA ASP A 162 -3.42 12.24 -23.04
C ASP A 162 -3.62 11.19 -21.94
N ASP A 163 -3.19 11.46 -20.71
CA ASP A 163 -3.40 10.53 -19.61
C ASP A 163 -4.87 10.40 -19.26
N THR A 164 -5.26 9.16 -19.06
CA THR A 164 -6.49 8.76 -18.37
C THR A 164 -6.16 8.35 -16.93
N GLY A 165 -7.20 8.15 -16.12
CA GLY A 165 -7.00 7.57 -14.77
C GLY A 165 -6.27 6.23 -14.82
N ASP A 166 -6.55 5.39 -15.81
CA ASP A 166 -5.94 4.07 -15.94
C ASP A 166 -4.47 4.15 -16.35
N THR A 167 -4.12 4.97 -17.35
CA THR A 167 -2.73 5.10 -17.80
C THR A 167 -1.83 5.71 -16.74
N LEU A 168 -2.33 6.73 -16.04
CA LEU A 168 -1.59 7.36 -14.95
C LEU A 168 -1.45 6.40 -13.76
N MET A 169 -2.52 5.70 -13.37
CA MET A 169 -2.46 4.72 -12.28
C MET A 169 -1.46 3.61 -12.56
N GLU A 170 -1.38 3.13 -13.79
CA GLU A 170 -0.41 2.08 -14.17
C GLU A 170 1.03 2.55 -13.95
N ARG A 171 1.38 3.77 -14.39
CA ARG A 171 2.72 4.33 -14.14
C ARG A 171 2.99 4.56 -12.66
N LEU A 172 2.00 5.07 -11.92
CA LEU A 172 2.13 5.28 -10.47
C LEU A 172 2.27 3.97 -9.70
N ALA A 173 1.60 2.90 -10.14
CA ALA A 173 1.74 1.59 -9.54
C ALA A 173 3.15 1.01 -9.72
N ILE A 174 3.77 1.22 -10.89
CA ILE A 174 5.17 0.84 -11.14
C ILE A 174 6.11 1.66 -10.24
N ALA A 175 5.98 2.97 -10.25
CA ALA A 175 6.78 3.86 -9.40
C ALA A 175 6.58 3.58 -7.92
N GLY A 176 5.33 3.35 -7.50
CA GLY A 176 4.97 3.01 -6.13
C GLY A 176 5.58 1.71 -5.65
N GLY A 177 5.55 0.67 -6.48
CA GLY A 177 6.18 -0.62 -6.19
C GLY A 177 7.68 -0.49 -5.97
N VAL A 178 8.36 0.21 -6.87
CA VAL A 178 9.81 0.47 -6.76
C VAL A 178 10.12 1.29 -5.51
N THR A 179 9.37 2.36 -5.27
CA THR A 179 9.60 3.27 -4.13
C THR A 179 9.34 2.56 -2.80
N LEU A 180 8.24 1.81 -2.69
CA LEU A 180 7.90 1.04 -1.50
C LEU A 180 8.95 -0.05 -1.21
N ALA A 181 9.34 -0.82 -2.21
CA ALA A 181 10.33 -1.88 -2.07
C ALA A 181 11.70 -1.32 -1.64
N LYS A 182 12.14 -0.21 -2.22
CA LYS A 182 13.36 0.50 -1.80
C LYS A 182 13.27 1.02 -0.38
N THR A 183 12.12 1.57 0.02
CA THR A 183 11.89 2.03 1.40
C THR A 183 12.01 0.89 2.39
N LEU A 184 11.39 -0.26 2.10
CA LEU A 184 11.49 -1.45 2.93
C LEU A 184 12.93 -1.97 3.04
N LYS A 185 13.71 -1.90 1.97
CA LYS A 185 15.14 -2.26 2.00
C LYS A 185 15.96 -1.31 2.86
N LEU A 186 15.65 -0.02 2.84
CA LEU A 186 16.31 0.95 3.71
C LEU A 186 15.96 0.71 5.20
N ILE A 187 14.72 0.34 5.49
CA ILE A 187 14.30 -0.04 6.85
C ILE A 187 15.05 -1.30 7.30
N GLU A 188 15.12 -2.33 6.44
CA GLU A 188 15.87 -3.56 6.74
C GLU A 188 17.35 -3.29 7.08
N ALA A 189 17.96 -2.36 6.35
CA ALA A 189 19.37 -1.99 6.51
C ALA A 189 19.60 -0.96 7.63
N ASP A 190 18.55 -0.52 8.34
CA ASP A 190 18.62 0.58 9.31
C ASP A 190 19.24 1.87 8.73
N ALA A 191 18.92 2.13 7.47
CA ALA A 191 19.49 3.22 6.68
C ALA A 191 18.42 4.19 6.13
N LEU A 192 17.20 4.15 6.68
CA LEU A 192 16.14 5.06 6.27
C LEU A 192 16.48 6.48 6.72
N PRO A 193 16.47 7.48 5.81
CA PRO A 193 16.59 8.88 6.20
C PRO A 193 15.49 9.30 7.18
N PRO A 194 15.70 10.36 7.98
CA PRO A 194 14.67 10.87 8.88
C PRO A 194 13.35 11.13 8.13
N PRO A 195 12.21 10.66 8.66
CA PRO A 195 10.90 10.95 8.09
C PRO A 195 10.60 12.46 8.08
N VAL A 196 9.83 12.90 7.09
CA VAL A 196 9.41 14.29 6.96
C VAL A 196 7.94 14.41 7.36
N GLU A 197 7.66 15.19 8.39
CA GLU A 197 6.28 15.46 8.81
C GLU A 197 5.53 16.22 7.72
N GLN A 198 4.26 15.92 7.55
CA GLN A 198 3.40 16.64 6.62
C GLN A 198 2.90 17.95 7.24
N GLU A 199 2.90 19.02 6.44
CA GLU A 199 2.30 20.30 6.84
C GLU A 199 0.83 20.33 6.40
N ASP A 200 -0.07 20.61 7.34
CA ASP A 200 -1.51 20.66 7.05
C ASP A 200 -1.90 21.82 6.11
N ALA A 201 -1.12 22.88 6.07
CA ALA A 201 -1.35 24.02 5.18
C ALA A 201 -1.36 23.66 3.68
N GLY A 202 -0.71 22.54 3.30
CA GLY A 202 -0.68 22.02 1.93
C GLY A 202 -1.66 20.85 1.69
N ALA A 203 -2.43 20.47 2.71
CA ALA A 203 -3.33 19.32 2.59
C ALA A 203 -4.52 19.61 1.67
N ALA A 204 -4.84 18.65 0.82
CA ALA A 204 -6.04 18.62 -0.01
C ALA A 204 -6.64 17.20 0.06
N PHE A 205 -7.98 17.11 -0.09
CA PHE A 205 -8.75 15.87 -0.04
C PHE A 205 -9.51 15.64 -1.34
#